data_67568d7566cab91d5dd4fd2fb8b41135
#
_entry.id   67568d7566cab91d5dd4fd2fb8b41135
#
_cell.length_a   1.000
_cell.length_b   1.000
_cell.length_c   1.000
_cell.angle_alpha   90.00
_cell.angle_beta   90.00
_cell.angle_gamma   90.00
#
_symmetry.space_group_name_H-M   'P 1'
#
loop_
_entity.id
_entity.type
_entity.pdbx_description
1 polymer ?
#
loop_
_entity_poly.entity_id
_entity_poly.type
_entity_poly.pdbx_seq_one_letter_code
_entity_poly.pdbx_strand_id
1 'polypeptide(L)'
;MKRQTMTLLASLVLAPTLAVAADSATADFTPAQQEAIGKIAADYMLQHPEILVQVSQKLQAQQADQQQQQTLSAVLANAKALVNDPATPSYGPKDAKVAFVEFFDYQCLYCSHMAPLVEQTVKANPNVRFVFKEWPIFGDRWKASITA
;
A
#
# COMPACT_ATOMS: atom_id res chain seq x y z
N MET A 1 55.10 -36.22 53.37
CA MET A 1 54.65 -35.50 52.17
C MET A 1 53.31 -36.08 51.77
N LYS A 2 52.19 -35.54 52.27
CA LYS A 2 50.82 -36.02 52.01
C LYS A 2 50.12 -35.07 51.04
N ARG A 3 49.77 -35.58 49.84
CA ARG A 3 48.95 -34.88 48.86
C ARG A 3 47.48 -35.04 49.27
N GLN A 4 46.82 -33.91 49.61
CA GLN A 4 45.38 -33.90 49.82
C GLN A 4 44.74 -33.51 48.49
N THR A 5 43.96 -34.39 47.91
CA THR A 5 43.09 -34.17 46.77
C THR A 5 41.79 -33.60 47.32
N MET A 6 41.47 -32.38 46.93
CA MET A 6 40.25 -31.64 47.29
C MET A 6 39.26 -31.84 46.17
N THR A 7 38.25 -32.69 46.43
CA THR A 7 37.13 -32.94 45.51
C THR A 7 36.10 -31.84 45.64
N LEU A 8 35.95 -30.99 44.61
CA LEU A 8 34.88 -30.00 44.47
C LEU A 8 33.62 -30.70 43.94
N LEU A 9 32.63 -30.81 44.78
CA LEU A 9 31.27 -31.20 44.44
C LEU A 9 30.56 -29.96 43.84
N ALA A 10 30.39 -29.94 42.53
CA ALA A 10 29.57 -28.93 41.86
C ALA A 10 28.11 -29.37 41.96
N SER A 11 27.34 -28.70 42.83
CA SER A 11 25.88 -28.87 42.89
C SER A 11 25.21 -28.13 41.76
N LEU A 12 24.72 -28.88 40.79
CA LEU A 12 23.91 -28.37 39.66
C LEU A 12 22.50 -28.09 40.18
N VAL A 13 22.18 -26.83 40.43
CA VAL A 13 20.83 -26.38 40.79
C VAL A 13 20.01 -26.28 39.48
N LEU A 14 19.17 -27.29 39.27
CA LEU A 14 18.19 -27.31 38.18
C LEU A 14 17.02 -26.46 38.59
N ALA A 15 16.97 -25.19 38.14
CA ALA A 15 15.81 -24.31 38.30
C ALA A 15 14.70 -24.75 37.33
N PRO A 16 13.48 -25.07 37.80
CA PRO A 16 12.38 -25.29 36.88
C PRO A 16 11.97 -23.97 36.24
N THR A 17 12.23 -23.80 34.94
CA THR A 17 11.62 -22.75 34.13
C THR A 17 10.15 -23.07 34.02
N LEU A 18 9.32 -22.37 34.81
CA LEU A 18 7.90 -22.27 34.56
C LEU A 18 7.72 -21.54 33.22
N ALA A 19 7.60 -22.30 32.15
CA ALA A 19 7.07 -21.78 30.89
C ALA A 19 5.61 -21.40 31.16
N VAL A 20 5.36 -20.12 31.39
CA VAL A 20 4.02 -19.56 31.31
C VAL A 20 3.65 -19.63 29.83
N ALA A 21 3.03 -20.72 29.43
CA ALA A 21 2.26 -20.79 28.21
C ALA A 21 1.14 -19.75 28.41
N ALA A 22 1.26 -18.59 27.73
CA ALA A 22 0.14 -17.71 27.49
C ALA A 22 -0.79 -18.48 26.55
N ASP A 23 -1.53 -19.41 27.14
CA ASP A 23 -2.67 -20.04 26.50
C ASP A 23 -3.67 -18.89 26.28
N SER A 24 -3.76 -18.41 25.03
CA SER A 24 -4.88 -17.58 24.60
C SER A 24 -6.10 -18.46 24.76
N ALA A 25 -6.70 -18.42 25.95
CA ALA A 25 -7.94 -19.10 26.24
C ALA A 25 -9.00 -18.49 25.30
N THR A 26 -9.09 -19.04 24.10
CA THR A 26 -10.32 -19.01 23.32
C THR A 26 -11.30 -19.73 24.22
N ALA A 27 -12.15 -18.98 24.91
CA ALA A 27 -13.20 -19.57 25.71
C ALA A 27 -13.96 -20.51 24.79
N ASP A 28 -13.85 -21.83 25.04
CA ASP A 28 -14.56 -22.84 24.28
C ASP A 28 -16.05 -22.72 24.62
N PHE A 29 -16.73 -21.87 23.87
CA PHE A 29 -18.19 -21.73 23.98
C PHE A 29 -18.85 -23.01 23.47
N THR A 30 -19.80 -23.50 24.23
CA THR A 30 -20.66 -24.62 23.77
C THR A 30 -21.43 -24.16 22.51
N PRO A 31 -21.87 -25.09 21.66
CA PRO A 31 -22.65 -24.79 20.46
C PRO A 31 -23.86 -23.89 20.74
N ALA A 32 -24.59 -24.14 21.85
CA ALA A 32 -25.72 -23.33 22.27
C ALA A 32 -25.31 -21.88 22.64
N GLN A 33 -24.14 -21.71 23.27
CA GLN A 33 -23.62 -20.37 23.59
C GLN A 33 -23.17 -19.63 22.32
N GLN A 34 -22.54 -20.33 21.36
CA GLN A 34 -22.14 -19.74 20.07
C GLN A 34 -23.37 -19.25 19.28
N GLU A 35 -24.44 -20.05 19.24
CA GLU A 35 -25.69 -19.66 18.60
C GLU A 35 -26.32 -18.44 19.29
N ALA A 36 -26.38 -18.43 20.62
CA ALA A 36 -26.92 -17.29 21.39
C ALA A 36 -26.10 -16.02 21.17
N ILE A 37 -24.76 -16.10 21.17
CA ILE A 37 -23.87 -14.96 20.89
C ILE A 37 -24.10 -14.44 19.47
N GLY A 38 -24.18 -15.34 18.47
CA GLY A 38 -24.45 -14.97 17.09
C GLY A 38 -25.79 -14.22 16.95
N LYS A 39 -26.83 -14.69 17.61
CA LYS A 39 -28.14 -14.03 17.61
C LYS A 39 -28.10 -12.65 18.26
N ILE A 40 -27.49 -12.54 19.45
CA ILE A 40 -27.34 -11.24 20.15
C ILE A 40 -26.57 -10.25 19.28
N ALA A 41 -25.46 -10.69 18.65
CA ALA A 41 -24.67 -9.83 17.78
C ALA A 41 -25.46 -9.37 16.55
N ALA A 42 -26.22 -10.28 15.92
CA ALA A 42 -27.05 -9.93 14.77
C ALA A 42 -28.17 -8.94 15.16
N ASP A 43 -28.89 -9.20 16.25
CA ASP A 43 -29.95 -8.31 16.75
C ASP A 43 -29.38 -6.93 17.11
N TYR A 44 -28.20 -6.88 17.72
CA TYR A 44 -27.53 -5.61 18.04
C TYR A 44 -27.15 -4.82 16.78
N MET A 45 -26.57 -5.46 15.75
CA MET A 45 -26.24 -4.79 14.49
C MET A 45 -27.49 -4.31 13.74
N LEU A 46 -28.61 -5.04 13.82
CA LEU A 46 -29.88 -4.61 13.23
C LEU A 46 -30.48 -3.40 13.93
N GLN A 47 -30.30 -3.29 15.25
CA GLN A 47 -30.73 -2.13 16.03
C GLN A 47 -29.78 -0.93 15.92
N HIS A 48 -28.51 -1.16 15.54
CA HIS A 48 -27.46 -0.18 15.40
C HIS A 48 -26.80 -0.23 14.01
N PRO A 49 -27.56 0.06 12.94
CA PRO A 49 -27.06 -0.03 11.56
C PRO A 49 -25.88 0.90 11.29
N GLU A 50 -25.71 1.97 12.07
CA GLU A 50 -24.57 2.88 12.00
C GLU A 50 -23.22 2.18 12.21
N ILE A 51 -23.17 1.06 12.93
CA ILE A 51 -21.97 0.26 13.12
C ILE A 51 -21.47 -0.29 11.80
N LEU A 52 -22.36 -0.78 10.94
CA LEU A 52 -21.98 -1.29 9.62
C LEU A 52 -21.43 -0.18 8.73
N VAL A 53 -21.99 1.02 8.83
CA VAL A 53 -21.47 2.20 8.11
C VAL A 53 -20.05 2.54 8.61
N GLN A 54 -19.84 2.58 9.92
CA GLN A 54 -18.51 2.86 10.50
C GLN A 54 -17.49 1.80 10.11
N VAL A 55 -17.85 0.51 10.16
CA VAL A 55 -16.99 -0.60 9.73
C VAL A 55 -16.64 -0.47 8.25
N SER A 56 -17.62 -0.17 7.40
CA SER A 56 -17.41 0.04 5.97
C SER A 56 -16.45 1.20 5.70
N GLN A 57 -16.63 2.35 6.36
CA GLN A 57 -15.73 3.50 6.23
C GLN A 57 -14.31 3.17 6.68
N LYS A 58 -14.16 2.47 7.81
CA LYS A 58 -12.86 2.04 8.30
C LYS A 58 -12.16 1.08 7.32
N LEU A 59 -12.91 0.14 6.76
CA LEU A 59 -12.38 -0.79 5.76
C LEU A 59 -11.95 -0.05 4.49
N GLN A 60 -12.76 0.89 3.99
CA GLN A 60 -12.41 1.72 2.84
C GLN A 60 -11.14 2.55 3.09
N ALA A 61 -11.02 3.17 4.28
CA ALA A 61 -9.82 3.91 4.65
C ALA A 61 -8.57 3.02 4.66
N GLN A 62 -8.66 1.83 5.27
CA GLN A 62 -7.55 0.87 5.28
C GLN A 62 -7.15 0.42 3.87
N GLN A 63 -8.13 0.16 3.00
CA GLN A 63 -7.86 -0.21 1.60
C GLN A 63 -7.20 0.94 0.84
N ALA A 64 -7.66 2.18 1.04
CA ALA A 64 -7.06 3.36 0.42
C ALA A 64 -5.60 3.55 0.87
N ASP A 65 -5.32 3.42 2.17
CA ASP A 65 -3.96 3.51 2.71
C ASP A 65 -3.04 2.43 2.13
N GLN A 66 -3.51 1.19 2.06
CA GLN A 66 -2.75 0.08 1.47
C GLN A 66 -2.45 0.33 0.00
N GLN A 67 -3.45 0.79 -0.77
CA GLN A 67 -3.29 1.10 -2.18
C GLN A 67 -2.32 2.26 -2.38
N GLN A 68 -2.38 3.29 -1.55
CA GLN A 68 -1.45 4.41 -1.59
C GLN A 68 -0.01 3.96 -1.34
N GLN A 69 0.22 3.10 -0.33
CA GLN A 69 1.56 2.55 -0.04
C GLN A 69 2.09 1.69 -1.19
N GLN A 70 1.24 0.83 -1.78
CA GLN A 70 1.60 0.03 -2.94
C GLN A 70 1.95 0.90 -4.14
N THR A 71 1.14 1.93 -4.40
CA THR A 71 1.37 2.90 -5.48
C THR A 71 2.69 3.64 -5.27
N LEU A 72 2.93 4.15 -4.06
CA LEU A 72 4.18 4.84 -3.74
C LEU A 72 5.39 3.93 -3.94
N SER A 73 5.32 2.69 -3.46
CA SER A 73 6.39 1.70 -3.65
C SER A 73 6.65 1.41 -5.14
N ALA A 74 5.58 1.26 -5.93
CA ALA A 74 5.69 1.04 -7.37
C ALA A 74 6.29 2.25 -8.10
N VAL A 75 5.89 3.47 -7.74
CA VAL A 75 6.44 4.71 -8.31
C VAL A 75 7.93 4.84 -7.98
N LEU A 76 8.32 4.61 -6.73
CA LEU A 76 9.73 4.69 -6.31
C LEU A 76 10.58 3.63 -7.01
N ALA A 77 10.09 2.39 -7.10
CA ALA A 77 10.79 1.31 -7.79
C ALA A 77 10.99 1.59 -9.29
N ASN A 78 10.07 2.32 -9.93
CA ASN A 78 10.09 2.65 -11.35
C ASN A 78 10.46 4.10 -11.66
N ALA A 79 10.91 4.87 -10.67
CA ALA A 79 11.16 6.32 -10.81
C ALA A 79 12.09 6.65 -11.98
N LYS A 80 13.15 5.86 -12.21
CA LYS A 80 14.07 6.05 -13.33
C LYS A 80 13.37 5.86 -14.68
N ALA A 81 12.57 4.82 -14.83
CA ALA A 81 11.82 4.54 -16.06
C ALA A 81 10.70 5.57 -16.29
N LEU A 82 10.10 6.08 -15.21
CA LEU A 82 9.07 7.10 -15.30
C LEU A 82 9.63 8.46 -15.75
N VAL A 83 10.77 8.87 -15.21
CA VAL A 83 11.27 10.25 -15.35
C VAL A 83 12.41 10.37 -16.39
N ASN A 84 13.24 9.34 -16.54
CA ASN A 84 14.49 9.42 -17.32
C ASN A 84 14.51 8.50 -18.55
N ASP A 85 13.38 8.03 -19.01
CA ASP A 85 13.26 7.27 -20.25
C ASP A 85 13.58 8.18 -21.45
N PRO A 86 14.62 7.89 -22.25
CA PRO A 86 15.05 8.74 -23.36
C PRO A 86 14.05 8.75 -24.53
N ALA A 87 13.20 7.73 -24.63
CA ALA A 87 12.18 7.62 -25.68
C ALA A 87 10.92 8.43 -25.35
N THR A 88 10.80 8.94 -24.12
CA THR A 88 9.61 9.65 -23.66
C THR A 88 9.80 11.17 -23.83
N PRO A 89 8.87 11.88 -24.52
CA PRO A 89 8.90 13.34 -24.61
C PRO A 89 8.87 13.98 -23.23
N SER A 90 9.70 15.00 -23.04
CA SER A 90 9.75 15.70 -21.77
C SER A 90 10.13 17.18 -21.96
N TYR A 91 9.69 18.02 -21.02
CA TYR A 91 9.96 19.45 -20.98
C TYR A 91 10.48 19.85 -19.60
N GLY A 92 11.31 20.90 -19.54
CA GLY A 92 11.90 21.42 -18.30
C GLY A 92 13.27 20.83 -17.98
N PRO A 93 13.89 21.26 -16.86
CA PRO A 93 15.26 20.89 -16.50
C PRO A 93 15.40 19.39 -16.22
N LYS A 94 16.49 18.77 -16.70
CA LYS A 94 16.76 17.36 -16.46
C LYS A 94 17.11 17.05 -14.98
N ASP A 95 17.62 18.04 -14.27
CA ASP A 95 18.02 18.02 -12.87
C ASP A 95 16.97 18.60 -11.93
N ALA A 96 15.75 18.82 -12.42
CA ALA A 96 14.65 19.32 -11.62
C ALA A 96 14.39 18.43 -10.40
N LYS A 97 14.17 19.05 -9.23
CA LYS A 97 13.87 18.34 -7.97
C LYS A 97 12.48 17.72 -7.95
N VAL A 98 11.60 18.21 -8.82
CA VAL A 98 10.22 17.72 -8.96
C VAL A 98 10.00 17.31 -10.41
N ALA A 99 9.44 16.13 -10.60
CA ALA A 99 8.97 15.67 -11.90
C ALA A 99 7.46 15.43 -11.85
N PHE A 100 6.78 15.89 -12.89
CA PHE A 100 5.37 15.62 -13.16
C PHE A 100 5.30 14.64 -14.33
N VAL A 101 4.66 13.48 -14.12
CA VAL A 101 4.48 12.47 -15.16
C VAL A 101 3.00 12.42 -15.52
N GLU A 102 2.69 12.72 -16.77
CA GLU A 102 1.34 12.61 -17.33
C GLU A 102 1.25 11.34 -18.17
N PHE A 103 0.22 10.54 -17.91
CA PHE A 103 -0.18 9.44 -18.76
C PHE A 103 -1.39 9.87 -19.58
N PHE A 104 -1.32 9.78 -20.89
CA PHE A 104 -2.36 10.25 -21.78
C PHE A 104 -2.58 9.32 -22.98
N ASP A 105 -3.74 9.45 -23.60
CA ASP A 105 -4.09 8.77 -24.85
C ASP A 105 -4.61 9.82 -25.87
N TYR A 106 -4.09 9.82 -27.07
CA TYR A 106 -4.52 10.75 -28.13
C TYR A 106 -6.00 10.64 -28.49
N GLN A 107 -6.62 9.49 -28.29
CA GLN A 107 -8.03 9.27 -28.56
C GLN A 107 -8.94 9.55 -27.35
N CYS A 108 -8.37 9.89 -26.22
CA CYS A 108 -9.11 10.20 -25.01
C CYS A 108 -9.64 11.65 -25.09
N LEU A 109 -10.95 11.81 -25.19
CA LEU A 109 -11.61 13.12 -25.24
C LEU A 109 -11.25 14.01 -24.03
N TYR A 110 -11.21 13.41 -22.83
CA TYR A 110 -10.86 14.15 -21.61
C TYR A 110 -9.39 14.59 -21.60
N CYS A 111 -8.47 13.79 -22.14
CA CYS A 111 -7.07 14.18 -22.29
C CYS A 111 -6.97 15.40 -23.23
N SER A 112 -7.69 15.42 -24.33
CA SER A 112 -7.74 16.56 -25.26
C SER A 112 -8.29 17.83 -24.59
N HIS A 113 -9.32 17.70 -23.77
CA HIS A 113 -9.89 18.84 -23.03
C HIS A 113 -8.94 19.35 -21.94
N MET A 114 -8.11 18.48 -21.35
CA MET A 114 -7.13 18.86 -20.34
C MET A 114 -5.84 19.46 -20.91
N ALA A 115 -5.54 19.22 -22.19
CA ALA A 115 -4.30 19.66 -22.81
C ALA A 115 -4.01 21.18 -22.64
N PRO A 116 -4.98 22.11 -22.80
CA PRO A 116 -4.71 23.55 -22.58
C PRO A 116 -4.32 23.86 -21.12
N LEU A 117 -4.91 23.15 -20.15
CA LEU A 117 -4.57 23.31 -18.73
C LEU A 117 -3.17 22.79 -18.43
N VAL A 118 -2.82 21.63 -18.99
CA VAL A 118 -1.47 21.07 -18.89
C VAL A 118 -0.45 22.04 -19.48
N GLU A 119 -0.70 22.59 -20.66
CA GLU A 119 0.17 23.60 -21.28
C GLU A 119 0.36 24.84 -20.40
N GLN A 120 -0.71 25.36 -19.81
CA GLN A 120 -0.62 26.48 -18.86
C GLN A 120 0.20 26.10 -17.61
N THR A 121 0.01 24.88 -17.09
CA THR A 121 0.75 24.37 -15.93
C THR A 121 2.24 24.26 -16.24
N VAL A 122 2.61 23.75 -17.41
CA VAL A 122 3.99 23.67 -17.88
C VAL A 122 4.62 25.06 -17.94
N LYS A 123 3.94 26.04 -18.54
CA LYS A 123 4.43 27.42 -18.65
C LYS A 123 4.59 28.11 -17.29
N ALA A 124 3.70 27.82 -16.35
CA ALA A 124 3.72 28.40 -15.01
C ALA A 124 4.80 27.80 -14.09
N ASN A 125 5.36 26.65 -14.45
CA ASN A 125 6.28 25.89 -13.57
C ASN A 125 7.59 25.53 -14.28
N PRO A 126 8.43 26.51 -14.67
CA PRO A 126 9.64 26.29 -15.47
C PRO A 126 10.71 25.44 -14.76
N ASN A 127 10.64 25.31 -13.44
CA ASN A 127 11.57 24.52 -12.60
C ASN A 127 11.14 23.07 -12.39
N VAL A 128 10.00 22.65 -12.97
CA VAL A 128 9.48 21.31 -12.91
C VAL A 128 9.80 20.58 -14.21
N ARG A 129 10.19 19.31 -14.10
CA ARG A 129 10.32 18.42 -15.26
C ARG A 129 8.97 17.77 -15.54
N PHE A 130 8.45 18.01 -16.73
CA PHE A 130 7.23 17.37 -17.24
C PHE A 130 7.61 16.21 -18.16
N VAL A 131 6.99 15.05 -17.98
CA VAL A 131 7.24 13.83 -18.75
C VAL A 131 5.90 13.33 -19.27
N PHE A 132 5.78 13.10 -20.57
CA PHE A 132 4.53 12.76 -21.25
C PHE A 132 4.56 11.32 -21.72
N LYS A 133 3.89 10.43 -20.98
CA LYS A 133 3.85 9.00 -21.29
C LYS A 133 2.57 8.62 -22.00
N GLU A 134 2.72 8.04 -23.18
CA GLU A 134 1.59 7.49 -23.91
C GLU A 134 1.04 6.25 -23.20
N TRP A 135 -0.26 6.26 -22.97
CA TRP A 135 -0.98 5.15 -22.34
C TRP A 135 -2.22 4.80 -23.17
N PRO A 136 -2.11 3.90 -24.16
CA PRO A 136 -3.21 3.58 -25.08
C PRO A 136 -4.30 2.77 -24.38
N ILE A 137 -5.30 3.45 -23.82
CA ILE A 137 -6.43 2.83 -23.12
C ILE A 137 -7.46 2.22 -24.08
N PHE A 138 -7.48 2.65 -25.34
CA PHE A 138 -8.38 2.15 -26.39
C PHE A 138 -7.75 1.08 -27.29
N GLY A 139 -6.66 0.45 -26.85
CA GLY A 139 -5.98 -0.63 -27.54
C GLY A 139 -5.33 -0.22 -28.86
N ASP A 140 -5.40 -1.09 -29.88
CA ASP A 140 -4.66 -0.87 -31.15
C ASP A 140 -5.14 0.31 -32.00
N ARG A 141 -6.26 0.95 -31.66
CA ARG A 141 -6.77 2.15 -32.38
C ARG A 141 -5.82 3.35 -32.26
N TRP A 142 -5.01 3.43 -31.20
CA TRP A 142 -4.08 4.55 -31.02
C TRP A 142 -2.91 4.51 -32.02
N LYS A 143 -2.50 3.31 -32.47
CA LYS A 143 -1.42 3.15 -33.46
C LYS A 143 -1.76 3.85 -34.79
N ALA A 144 -3.04 3.93 -35.14
CA ALA A 144 -3.50 4.63 -36.32
C ALA A 144 -3.40 6.16 -36.21
N SER A 145 -3.37 6.72 -35.00
CA SER A 145 -3.27 8.19 -34.78
C SER A 145 -1.84 8.72 -34.76
N ILE A 146 -0.83 7.87 -34.59
CA ILE A 146 0.60 8.28 -34.60
C ILE A 146 1.16 8.29 -36.04
N THR A 147 0.54 7.56 -36.96
CA THR A 147 1.01 7.42 -38.36
C THR A 147 0.36 8.40 -39.34
N ALA A 148 -0.54 9.26 -38.86
CA ALA A 148 -1.19 10.30 -39.64
C ALA A 148 -0.59 11.67 -39.38
#